data_d8f462fac97c09f92de171379caf438d
#
_entry.id   d8f462fac97c09f92de171379caf438d
#
_cell.length_a   1.000
_cell.length_b   1.000
_cell.length_c   1.000
_cell.angle_alpha   90.00
_cell.angle_beta   90.00
_cell.angle_gamma   90.00
#
_symmetry.space_group_name_H-M   'P 1'
#
loop_
_entity.id
_entity.type
_entity.pdbx_description
1 polymer ?
#
loop_
_entity_poly.entity_id
_entity_poly.type
_entity_poly.pdbx_seq_one_letter_code
_entity_poly.pdbx_strand_id
1 'polypeptide(L)'
;MARPIVALSNKDIGYLPGDIQSKLDPYMKPLFDNLGVIEHAEGTNKKSQVAKLLDDKFLIIEPLSYIRGRSLVKTCFIIDEAQNLTPHEIKTIITRAGEGTKIIFTGDIFQIDHPYLNSHSNG
;
A
#
# COMPACT_ATOMS: atom_id res chain seq x y z
N MET A 1 -0.54 0.27 6.14
CA MET A 1 -0.25 -0.44 4.87
C MET A 1 -0.28 0.54 3.72
N ALA A 2 0.52 0.33 2.71
CA ALA A 2 0.49 1.13 1.49
C ALA A 2 0.71 0.25 0.26
N ARG A 3 0.21 0.71 -0.88
CA ARG A 3 0.34 0.05 -2.16
C ARG A 3 0.76 1.07 -3.22
N PRO A 4 1.75 0.77 -4.08
CA PRO A 4 2.01 1.60 -5.24
C PRO A 4 0.79 1.59 -6.17
N ILE A 5 0.50 2.74 -6.75
CA ILE A 5 -0.49 2.85 -7.81
C ILE A 5 0.28 2.84 -9.11
N VAL A 6 0.16 1.76 -9.87
CA VAL A 6 0.67 1.69 -11.23
C VAL A 6 -0.46 2.14 -12.15
N ALA A 7 -0.40 3.36 -12.61
CA ALA A 7 -1.28 3.83 -13.68
C ALA A 7 -0.80 3.22 -15.00
N LEU A 8 -1.65 2.45 -15.68
CA LEU A 8 -1.41 1.92 -17.02
C LEU A 8 -1.23 3.04 -18.05
N SER A 9 -1.72 4.24 -17.76
CA SER A 9 -1.34 5.48 -18.40
C SER A 9 -1.35 6.63 -17.39
N ASN A 10 -0.41 7.58 -17.52
CA ASN A 10 -0.35 8.80 -16.70
C ASN A 10 -1.63 9.66 -16.79
N LYS A 11 -2.57 9.29 -17.65
CA LYS A 11 -3.83 10.00 -17.90
C LYS A 11 -4.99 9.45 -17.07
N ASP A 12 -4.93 8.19 -16.60
CA ASP A 12 -6.11 7.52 -16.08
C ASP A 12 -6.60 8.09 -14.75
N ILE A 13 -5.72 8.47 -13.84
CA ILE A 13 -6.11 9.05 -12.54
C ILE A 13 -6.64 10.48 -12.71
N GLY A 14 -6.11 11.27 -13.66
CA GLY A 14 -6.53 12.63 -13.92
C GLY A 14 -7.90 12.76 -14.59
N TYR A 15 -8.30 11.77 -15.39
CA TYR A 15 -9.54 11.78 -16.18
C TYR A 15 -10.75 11.12 -15.51
N LEU A 16 -10.58 10.39 -14.41
CA LEU A 16 -11.69 9.79 -13.68
C LEU A 16 -12.51 10.89 -12.99
N PRO A 17 -13.84 10.90 -13.12
CA PRO A 17 -14.69 11.81 -12.37
C PRO A 17 -14.67 11.49 -10.87
N GLY A 18 -14.68 12.51 -10.03
CA GLY A 18 -14.66 12.38 -8.58
C GLY A 18 -13.46 13.04 -7.90
N ASP A 19 -13.47 13.04 -6.58
CA ASP A 19 -12.34 13.47 -5.78
C ASP A 19 -11.18 12.44 -5.82
N ILE A 20 -10.03 12.80 -5.29
CA ILE A 20 -8.84 11.94 -5.31
C ILE A 20 -9.11 10.66 -4.52
N GLN A 21 -9.86 10.72 -3.44
CA GLN A 21 -10.18 9.57 -2.58
C GLN A 21 -11.00 8.52 -3.36
N SER A 22 -12.09 8.93 -4.01
CA SER A 22 -12.92 8.03 -4.80
C SER A 22 -12.19 7.40 -5.99
N LYS A 23 -11.18 8.07 -6.55
CA LYS A 23 -10.34 7.54 -7.62
C LYS A 23 -9.36 6.47 -7.15
N LEU A 24 -8.94 6.52 -5.90
CA LEU A 24 -7.97 5.61 -5.31
C LEU A 24 -8.61 4.38 -4.68
N ASP A 25 -9.88 4.45 -4.29
CA ASP A 25 -10.61 3.36 -3.65
C ASP A 25 -10.54 2.03 -4.41
N PRO A 26 -10.68 1.96 -5.74
CA PRO A 26 -10.58 0.70 -6.48
C PRO A 26 -9.20 0.03 -6.33
N TYR A 27 -8.12 0.80 -6.23
CA TYR A 27 -6.76 0.27 -6.06
C TYR A 27 -6.49 -0.24 -4.65
N MET A 28 -7.22 0.28 -3.66
CA MET A 28 -7.07 -0.11 -2.26
C MET A 28 -8.04 -1.24 -1.87
N LYS A 29 -9.08 -1.49 -2.67
CA LYS A 29 -10.09 -2.53 -2.39
C LYS A 29 -9.51 -3.92 -2.10
N PRO A 30 -8.50 -4.44 -2.84
CA PRO A 30 -7.91 -5.75 -2.52
C PRO A 30 -7.34 -5.85 -1.12
N LEU A 31 -6.80 -4.75 -0.57
CA LEU A 31 -6.30 -4.74 0.81
C LEU A 31 -7.43 -4.88 1.82
N PHE A 32 -8.57 -4.21 1.59
CA PHE A 32 -9.75 -4.35 2.44
C PHE A 32 -10.38 -5.73 2.35
N ASP A 33 -10.43 -6.31 1.14
CA ASP A 33 -10.94 -7.66 0.91
C ASP A 33 -10.08 -8.70 1.66
N ASN A 34 -8.76 -8.59 1.62
CA ASN A 34 -7.84 -9.46 2.35
C ASN A 34 -8.00 -9.35 3.87
N LEU A 35 -8.23 -8.14 4.38
CA LEU A 35 -8.53 -7.95 5.81
C LEU A 35 -9.82 -8.66 6.20
N GLY A 36 -10.85 -8.63 5.35
CA GLY A 36 -12.09 -9.38 5.55
C GLY A 36 -11.87 -10.90 5.61
N VAL A 37 -10.98 -11.44 4.76
CA VAL A 37 -10.62 -12.86 4.79
C VAL A 37 -9.93 -13.23 6.10
N ILE A 38 -9.02 -12.39 6.60
CA ILE A 38 -8.33 -12.61 7.88
C ILE A 38 -9.32 -12.61 9.04
N GLU A 39 -10.28 -11.69 9.07
CA GLU A 39 -11.34 -11.67 10.09
C GLU A 39 -12.18 -12.95 10.10
N HIS A 40 -12.50 -13.50 8.92
CA HIS A 40 -13.24 -14.75 8.81
C HIS A 40 -12.44 -15.97 9.27
N ALA A 41 -11.13 -16.00 8.99
CA ALA A 41 -10.26 -17.12 9.33
C ALA A 41 -10.04 -17.26 10.85
N GLU A 42 -10.10 -16.16 11.59
CA GLU A 42 -9.93 -16.16 13.05
C GLU A 42 -11.18 -16.64 13.83
N GLY A 43 -12.24 -17.05 13.15
CA GLY A 43 -13.42 -17.72 13.73
C GLY A 43 -14.19 -16.90 14.77
N THR A 44 -13.90 -15.63 14.88
CA THR A 44 -14.57 -14.73 15.82
C THR A 44 -15.58 -13.87 15.08
N ASN A 45 -16.80 -13.77 15.60
CA ASN A 45 -17.87 -12.86 15.20
C ASN A 45 -17.45 -11.36 15.33
N LYS A 46 -16.22 -11.04 14.91
CA LYS A 46 -15.56 -9.78 15.16
C LYS A 46 -15.41 -8.93 13.88
N LYS A 47 -16.46 -8.83 13.04
CA LYS A 47 -16.55 -7.76 12.01
C LYS A 47 -16.23 -6.35 12.57
N SER A 48 -16.08 -6.26 13.88
CA SER A 48 -15.83 -5.02 14.61
C SER A 48 -14.34 -4.74 14.87
N GLN A 49 -13.41 -5.69 14.67
CA GLN A 49 -12.00 -5.45 15.04
C GLN A 49 -11.23 -4.66 13.99
N VAL A 50 -11.30 -5.05 12.71
CA VAL A 50 -10.63 -4.28 11.66
C VAL A 50 -11.26 -2.89 11.54
N ALA A 51 -12.60 -2.80 11.61
CA ALA A 51 -13.28 -1.51 11.64
C ALA A 51 -12.78 -0.62 12.79
N LYS A 52 -12.66 -1.17 14.01
CA LYS A 52 -12.10 -0.44 15.15
C LYS A 52 -10.65 -0.03 14.94
N LEU A 53 -9.81 -0.92 14.39
CA LEU A 53 -8.41 -0.60 14.12
C LEU A 53 -8.26 0.54 13.10
N LEU A 54 -9.17 0.62 12.13
CA LEU A 54 -9.23 1.73 11.17
C LEU A 54 -9.74 3.01 11.81
N ASP A 55 -10.84 2.94 12.58
CA ASP A 55 -11.45 4.08 13.26
C ASP A 55 -10.50 4.68 14.31
N ASP A 56 -9.83 3.84 15.08
CA ASP A 56 -8.83 4.23 16.10
C ASP A 56 -7.48 4.63 15.47
N LYS A 57 -7.34 4.56 14.14
CA LYS A 57 -6.11 4.83 13.40
C LYS A 57 -4.90 3.96 13.78
N PHE A 58 -5.14 2.79 14.37
CA PHE A 58 -4.10 1.78 14.55
C PHE A 58 -3.71 1.11 13.24
N LEU A 59 -4.65 1.00 12.30
CA LEU A 59 -4.41 0.56 10.93
C LEU A 59 -4.75 1.69 9.97
N ILE A 60 -3.80 2.07 9.14
CA ILE A 60 -3.97 3.07 8.09
C ILE A 60 -3.67 2.40 6.75
N ILE A 61 -4.58 2.54 5.79
CA ILE A 61 -4.41 2.05 4.42
C ILE A 61 -4.45 3.26 3.51
N GLU A 62 -3.35 3.51 2.81
CA GLU A 62 -3.24 4.68 1.95
C GLU A 62 -2.34 4.41 0.74
N PRO A 63 -2.50 5.13 -0.37
CA PRO A 63 -1.58 5.07 -1.48
C PRO A 63 -0.17 5.49 -1.07
N LEU A 64 0.83 4.83 -1.64
CA LEU A 64 2.23 5.10 -1.31
C LEU A 64 2.63 6.57 -1.60
N SER A 65 2.00 7.19 -2.58
CA SER A 65 2.23 8.61 -2.91
C SER A 65 1.95 9.57 -1.75
N TYR A 66 1.06 9.21 -0.82
CA TYR A 66 0.71 10.05 0.33
C TYR A 66 1.74 10.00 1.47
N ILE A 67 2.67 9.05 1.40
CA ILE A 67 3.74 8.88 2.40
C ILE A 67 4.94 9.77 2.08
N ARG A 68 5.04 10.30 0.87
CA ARG A 68 6.12 11.20 0.47
C ARG A 68 6.17 12.43 1.39
N GLY A 69 7.34 12.70 1.97
CA GLY A 69 7.55 13.85 2.86
C GLY A 69 7.26 13.57 4.35
N ARG A 70 6.71 12.40 4.71
CA ARG A 70 6.47 12.00 6.11
C ARG A 70 7.62 11.14 6.64
N SER A 71 7.98 11.34 7.90
CA SER A 71 8.85 10.41 8.63
C SER A 71 7.98 9.37 9.34
N LEU A 72 8.37 8.11 9.24
CA LEU A 72 7.71 7.02 9.93
C LEU A 72 8.46 6.74 11.23
N VAL A 73 7.79 6.84 12.36
CA VAL A 73 8.37 6.59 13.69
C VAL A 73 7.46 5.62 14.43
N LYS A 74 8.05 4.61 15.07
CA LYS A 74 7.33 3.59 15.86
C LYS A 74 6.17 2.95 15.09
N THR A 75 6.37 2.69 13.81
CA THR A 75 5.35 2.23 12.87
C THR A 75 5.77 0.90 12.26
N CYS A 76 4.84 -0.06 12.17
CA CYS A 76 4.99 -1.21 11.28
C CYS A 76 4.41 -0.83 9.92
N PHE A 77 5.29 -0.65 8.95
CA PHE A 77 4.93 -0.19 7.61
C PHE A 77 5.02 -1.34 6.61
N ILE A 78 3.88 -1.77 6.08
CA ILE A 78 3.79 -2.84 5.10
C ILE A 78 3.53 -2.22 3.73
N ILE A 79 4.35 -2.58 2.76
CA ILE A 79 4.24 -2.15 1.37
C ILE A 79 3.92 -3.37 0.53
N ASP A 80 2.73 -3.40 -0.02
CA ASP A 80 2.26 -4.45 -0.90
C ASP A 80 2.56 -4.10 -2.36
N GLU A 81 2.73 -5.12 -3.22
CA GLU A 81 3.07 -4.99 -4.65
C GLU A 81 4.41 -4.26 -4.88
N ALA A 82 5.38 -4.49 -4.02
CA ALA A 82 6.66 -3.77 -4.03
C ALA A 82 7.48 -4.01 -5.32
N GLN A 83 7.23 -5.10 -6.07
CA GLN A 83 7.85 -5.34 -7.37
C GLN A 83 7.56 -4.23 -8.39
N ASN A 84 6.51 -3.45 -8.19
CA ASN A 84 6.15 -2.32 -9.04
C ASN A 84 6.84 -1.01 -8.63
N LEU A 85 7.72 -1.04 -7.64
CA LEU A 85 8.54 0.10 -7.23
C LEU A 85 9.88 0.10 -7.93
N THR A 86 10.37 1.28 -8.26
CA THR A 86 11.74 1.46 -8.72
C THR A 86 12.71 1.36 -7.54
N PRO A 87 14.00 0.98 -7.77
CA PRO A 87 15.03 1.01 -6.72
C PRO A 87 15.17 2.39 -6.05
N HIS A 88 14.94 3.47 -6.78
CA HIS A 88 14.95 4.83 -6.24
C HIS A 88 13.80 5.07 -5.26
N GLU A 89 12.60 4.57 -5.56
CA GLU A 89 11.44 4.67 -4.67
C GLU A 89 11.65 3.85 -3.40
N ILE A 90 12.16 2.63 -3.51
CA ILE A 90 12.54 1.79 -2.36
C ILE A 90 13.53 2.53 -1.46
N LYS A 91 14.60 3.08 -2.04
CA LYS A 91 15.58 3.87 -1.28
C LYS A 91 14.92 5.05 -0.57
N THR A 92 14.04 5.76 -1.25
CA THR A 92 13.30 6.89 -0.67
C THR A 92 12.44 6.46 0.51
N ILE A 93 11.78 5.31 0.42
CA ILE A 93 10.95 4.76 1.50
C ILE A 93 11.81 4.37 2.70
N ILE A 94 12.90 3.64 2.48
CA ILE A 94 13.79 3.19 3.55
C ILE A 94 14.37 4.37 4.32
N THR A 95 14.74 5.45 3.64
CA THR A 95 15.28 6.66 4.27
C THR A 95 14.24 7.44 5.12
N ARG A 96 12.97 7.09 5.04
CA ARG A 96 11.89 7.65 5.88
C ARG A 96 11.69 6.90 7.18
N ALA A 97 12.28 5.71 7.32
CA ALA A 97 12.20 4.93 8.54
C ALA A 97 12.96 5.64 9.66
N GLY A 98 12.24 6.09 10.67
CA GLY A 98 12.78 6.63 11.92
C GLY A 98 12.85 5.54 12.99
N GLU A 99 13.14 5.99 14.21
CA GLU A 99 13.31 5.12 15.36
C GLU A 99 12.08 4.20 15.58
N GLY A 100 12.35 2.92 15.84
CA GLY A 100 11.31 1.93 16.16
C GLY A 100 10.41 1.56 14.98
N THR A 101 10.78 1.91 13.74
CA THR A 101 10.01 1.56 12.55
C THR A 101 10.47 0.22 11.97
N LYS A 102 9.50 -0.63 11.64
CA LYS A 102 9.69 -1.86 10.87
C LYS A 102 9.07 -1.65 9.48
N ILE A 103 9.84 -1.96 8.42
CA ILE A 103 9.33 -1.96 7.04
C ILE A 103 9.27 -3.40 6.54
N ILE A 104 8.15 -3.76 5.92
CA ILE A 104 7.91 -5.06 5.31
C ILE A 104 7.51 -4.81 3.85
N PHE A 105 8.23 -5.43 2.93
CA PHE A 105 7.87 -5.43 1.51
C PHE A 105 7.25 -6.78 1.17
N THR A 106 6.12 -6.77 0.48
CA THR A 106 5.48 -7.95 -0.10
C THR A 106 5.33 -7.73 -1.60
N GLY A 107 5.47 -8.78 -2.38
CA GLY A 107 5.36 -8.68 -3.83
C GLY A 107 5.71 -9.98 -4.54
N ASP A 108 5.45 -10.03 -5.83
CA ASP A 108 5.75 -11.14 -6.72
C ASP A 108 6.52 -10.62 -7.95
N ILE A 109 7.78 -11.02 -8.09
CA ILE A 109 8.64 -10.60 -9.20
C ILE A 109 8.16 -11.07 -10.58
N PHE A 110 7.20 -11.99 -10.64
CA PHE A 110 6.57 -12.45 -11.88
C PHE A 110 5.31 -11.65 -12.25
N GLN A 111 4.85 -10.76 -11.37
CA GLN A 111 3.67 -9.91 -11.56
C GLN A 111 4.07 -8.42 -11.62
N ILE A 112 5.00 -8.10 -12.52
CA ILE A 112 5.47 -6.71 -12.69
C ILE A 112 4.61 -6.02 -13.76
N ASP A 113 3.83 -5.02 -13.33
CA ASP A 113 2.97 -4.23 -14.21
C ASP A 113 3.64 -2.92 -14.66
N HIS A 114 4.75 -2.56 -14.03
CA HIS A 114 5.44 -1.31 -14.34
C HIS A 114 6.25 -1.42 -15.64
N PRO A 115 6.06 -0.55 -16.63
CA PRO A 115 6.60 -0.69 -17.99
C PRO A 115 8.14 -0.63 -18.08
N TYR A 116 8.81 -0.09 -17.05
CA TYR A 116 10.27 0.09 -17.03
C TYR A 116 10.96 -0.84 -16.02
N LEU A 117 10.25 -1.80 -15.43
CA LEU A 117 10.79 -2.76 -14.48
C LEU A 117 10.76 -4.16 -15.07
N ASN A 118 11.63 -5.03 -14.56
CA ASN A 118 11.69 -6.44 -14.92
C ASN A 118 12.13 -7.27 -13.70
N SER A 119 12.16 -8.60 -13.84
CA SER A 119 12.51 -9.51 -12.75
C SER A 119 13.93 -9.32 -12.17
N HIS A 120 14.81 -8.62 -12.87
CA HIS A 120 16.19 -8.33 -12.43
C HIS A 120 16.36 -6.89 -11.94
N SER A 121 15.39 -6.01 -12.22
CA SER A 121 15.43 -4.60 -11.84
C SER A 121 14.04 -4.17 -11.37
N ASN A 122 13.76 -4.37 -10.11
CA ASN A 122 12.50 -4.04 -9.45
C ASN A 122 12.75 -3.61 -8.00
N GLY A 123 11.69 -3.36 -7.28
CA GLY A 123 11.73 -2.97 -5.86
C GLY A 123 12.09 -4.07 -4.87
#